data_2c50535b3e15c1933162d00d13df4b16
#
_entry.id   2c50535b3e15c1933162d00d13df4b16
#
_cell.length_a   1.000
_cell.length_b   1.000
_cell.length_c   1.000
_cell.angle_alpha   90.00
_cell.angle_beta   90.00
_cell.angle_gamma   90.00
#
_symmetry.space_group_name_H-M   'P 1'
#
loop_
_entity.id
_entity.type
_entity.pdbx_description
1 polymer ?
#
loop_
_entity_poly.entity_id
_entity_poly.type
_entity_poly.pdbx_seq_one_letter_code
_entity_poly.pdbx_strand_id
1 'polypeptide(L)'
;SQMAGKINESAPRPGKTVYGAALGILMLDTAFPRIHGDIGNAETWPFPVIYKIVDGATSDKVVRKGAAGLKDDFAKAAKEVVAMGADGIGTTCGVLSLFQDDIAKAAGVPVASSSLMQVPWVDSTLPPDKRAGIITISKESVTPAHLEAVGVALDTPIVGTESGKTFTTTVLDDGDYMDFELARDDLVEAGRGLVSEHPEVGAIVLECT
;
A
#
# COMPACT_ATOMS: atom_id res chain seq x y z
N SER A 1 -17.73 47.88 19.30
CA SER A 1 -16.41 47.27 19.29
C SER A 1 -16.60 45.76 19.06
N GLN A 2 -16.50 45.35 17.78
CA GLN A 2 -16.48 43.93 17.40
C GLN A 2 -15.12 43.37 17.76
N MET A 3 -15.02 42.56 18.80
CA MET A 3 -13.91 41.65 18.97
C MET A 3 -14.13 40.52 17.95
N ALA A 4 -13.54 40.67 16.78
CA ALA A 4 -13.30 39.54 15.89
C ALA A 4 -12.38 38.56 16.64
N GLY A 5 -12.97 37.51 17.15
CA GLY A 5 -12.21 36.44 17.78
C GLY A 5 -11.15 35.94 16.78
N LYS A 6 -9.89 36.05 17.14
CA LYS A 6 -8.83 35.38 16.37
C LYS A 6 -9.19 33.91 16.30
N ILE A 7 -9.46 33.42 15.09
CA ILE A 7 -9.62 32.01 14.86
C ILE A 7 -8.28 31.37 15.27
N ASN A 8 -8.32 30.61 16.34
CA ASN A 8 -7.15 29.83 16.73
C ASN A 8 -6.93 28.78 15.65
N GLU A 9 -5.94 28.99 14.78
CA GLU A 9 -5.62 28.08 13.66
C GLU A 9 -5.29 26.66 14.13
N SER A 10 -4.96 26.48 15.41
CA SER A 10 -4.74 25.18 16.03
C SER A 10 -6.01 24.50 16.57
N ALA A 11 -7.15 25.18 16.54
CA ALA A 11 -8.40 24.59 17.03
C ALA A 11 -8.90 23.51 16.07
N PRO A 12 -9.32 22.34 16.59
CA PRO A 12 -9.86 21.27 15.75
C PRO A 12 -11.10 21.77 14.97
N ARG A 13 -11.14 21.47 13.66
CA ARG A 13 -12.31 21.78 12.83
C ARG A 13 -13.46 20.83 13.19
N PRO A 14 -14.71 21.31 13.25
CA PRO A 14 -15.86 20.45 13.53
C PRO A 14 -16.15 19.51 12.35
N GLY A 15 -16.92 18.45 12.61
CA GLY A 15 -17.44 17.55 11.57
C GLY A 15 -16.74 16.19 11.48
N LYS A 16 -15.79 15.91 12.38
CA LYS A 16 -15.12 14.60 12.48
C LYS A 16 -15.61 13.86 13.72
N THR A 17 -15.64 12.53 13.66
CA THR A 17 -15.87 11.67 14.84
C THR A 17 -14.59 11.44 15.61
N VAL A 18 -13.48 11.19 14.89
CA VAL A 18 -12.13 11.00 15.46
C VAL A 18 -11.29 12.24 15.15
N TYR A 19 -10.62 12.75 16.15
CA TYR A 19 -9.72 13.91 16.05
C TYR A 19 -8.27 13.50 16.30
N GLY A 20 -7.35 14.23 15.67
CA GLY A 20 -5.92 14.00 15.84
C GLY A 20 -5.32 12.93 14.93
N ALA A 21 -6.11 12.30 14.06
CA ALA A 21 -5.66 11.33 13.08
C ALA A 21 -6.13 11.74 11.69
N ALA A 22 -5.19 12.15 10.82
CA ALA A 22 -5.50 12.60 9.47
C ALA A 22 -5.41 11.49 8.42
N LEU A 23 -4.58 10.44 8.67
CA LEU A 23 -4.40 9.33 7.76
C LEU A 23 -5.31 8.16 8.10
N GLY A 24 -6.13 7.75 7.13
CA GLY A 24 -6.90 6.50 7.17
C GLY A 24 -6.18 5.40 6.39
N ILE A 25 -6.19 4.17 6.91
CA ILE A 25 -5.58 3.02 6.27
C ILE A 25 -6.62 1.94 6.07
N LEU A 26 -6.86 1.57 4.81
CA LEU A 26 -7.71 0.44 4.45
C LEU A 26 -6.88 -0.83 4.59
N MET A 27 -7.29 -1.71 5.49
CA MET A 27 -6.59 -2.93 5.81
C MET A 27 -7.24 -4.15 5.20
N LEU A 28 -6.41 -5.07 4.72
CA LEU A 28 -6.85 -6.43 4.45
C LEU A 28 -7.26 -7.12 5.75
N ASP A 29 -8.19 -8.06 5.63
CA ASP A 29 -8.64 -8.94 6.71
C ASP A 29 -7.63 -10.09 6.88
N THR A 30 -6.58 -9.85 7.66
CA THR A 30 -5.42 -10.73 7.81
C THR A 30 -4.99 -10.85 9.26
N ALA A 31 -4.34 -11.96 9.59
CA ALA A 31 -3.82 -12.26 10.94
C ALA A 31 -2.30 -12.55 10.95
N PHE A 32 -1.60 -12.53 9.82
CA PHE A 32 -0.16 -12.74 9.80
C PHE A 32 0.58 -11.65 10.60
N PRO A 33 1.74 -11.97 11.22
CA PRO A 33 2.48 -11.01 12.03
C PRO A 33 2.95 -9.79 11.24
N ARG A 34 2.72 -8.59 11.76
CA ARG A 34 3.15 -7.32 11.18
C ARG A 34 4.13 -6.62 12.12
N ILE A 35 5.38 -6.52 11.69
CA ILE A 35 6.44 -5.88 12.50
C ILE A 35 6.39 -4.36 12.39
N HIS A 36 7.16 -3.70 13.25
CA HIS A 36 7.45 -2.26 13.11
C HIS A 36 8.06 -2.00 11.72
N GLY A 37 7.50 -1.04 11.02
CA GLY A 37 7.81 -0.75 9.60
C GLY A 37 6.71 -1.20 8.63
N ASP A 38 5.90 -2.20 8.99
CA ASP A 38 4.71 -2.57 8.22
C ASP A 38 3.62 -1.50 8.38
N ILE A 39 2.94 -1.15 7.29
CA ILE A 39 1.88 -0.13 7.30
C ILE A 39 0.70 -0.53 8.20
N GLY A 40 0.47 -1.82 8.37
CA GLY A 40 -0.58 -2.36 9.24
C GLY A 40 -0.20 -2.44 10.72
N ASN A 41 1.00 -2.05 11.10
CA ASN A 41 1.42 -1.92 12.50
C ASN A 41 1.32 -0.46 12.93
N ALA A 42 0.48 -0.16 13.93
CA ALA A 42 0.25 1.20 14.38
C ALA A 42 1.51 1.90 14.93
N GLU A 43 2.47 1.13 15.46
CA GLU A 43 3.75 1.65 15.95
C GLU A 43 4.69 2.12 14.84
N THR A 44 4.42 1.76 13.58
CA THR A 44 5.18 2.25 12.42
C THR A 44 5.07 3.77 12.26
N TRP A 45 3.95 4.34 12.68
CA TRP A 45 3.60 5.72 12.44
C TRP A 45 4.02 6.61 13.63
N PRO A 46 4.71 7.74 13.39
CA PRO A 46 5.04 8.71 14.43
C PRO A 46 3.84 9.61 14.81
N PHE A 47 2.65 9.30 14.30
CA PHE A 47 1.39 10.01 14.53
C PHE A 47 0.23 9.02 14.53
N PRO A 48 -0.91 9.36 15.13
CA PRO A 48 -2.11 8.52 15.12
C PRO A 48 -2.66 8.31 13.71
N VAL A 49 -3.13 7.08 13.44
CA VAL A 49 -3.80 6.70 12.19
C VAL A 49 -5.12 6.02 12.48
N ILE A 50 -6.04 6.04 11.52
CA ILE A 50 -7.32 5.34 11.60
C ILE A 50 -7.25 4.10 10.72
N TYR A 51 -7.39 2.92 11.30
CA TYR A 51 -7.49 1.68 10.53
C TYR A 51 -8.94 1.31 10.26
N LYS A 52 -9.21 0.91 9.02
CA LYS A 52 -10.47 0.31 8.63
C LYS A 52 -10.21 -1.03 7.94
N ILE A 53 -10.60 -2.10 8.62
CA ILE A 53 -10.51 -3.46 8.06
C ILE A 53 -11.65 -3.64 7.05
N VAL A 54 -11.32 -4.16 5.89
CA VAL A 54 -12.31 -4.55 4.88
C VAL A 54 -12.63 -6.03 5.07
N ASP A 55 -13.78 -6.31 5.65
CA ASP A 55 -14.18 -7.67 6.03
C ASP A 55 -14.13 -8.63 4.84
N GLY A 56 -13.51 -9.77 5.06
CA GLY A 56 -13.38 -10.83 4.05
C GLY A 56 -12.37 -10.55 2.93
N ALA A 57 -11.69 -9.39 2.94
CA ALA A 57 -10.62 -9.06 2.01
C ALA A 57 -9.31 -9.75 2.44
N THR A 58 -9.27 -11.07 2.36
CA THR A 58 -8.09 -11.88 2.72
C THR A 58 -6.95 -11.69 1.72
N SER A 59 -5.72 -12.00 2.11
CA SER A 59 -4.56 -11.98 1.21
C SER A 59 -4.81 -12.82 -0.04
N ASP A 60 -5.35 -14.01 0.10
CA ASP A 60 -5.65 -14.91 -1.03
C ASP A 60 -6.63 -14.28 -2.01
N LYS A 61 -7.74 -13.72 -1.52
CA LYS A 61 -8.76 -13.09 -2.38
C LYS A 61 -8.23 -11.85 -3.08
N VAL A 62 -7.44 -11.04 -2.38
CA VAL A 62 -6.96 -9.76 -2.93
C VAL A 62 -5.79 -9.98 -3.87
N VAL A 63 -4.78 -10.75 -3.47
CA VAL A 63 -3.55 -10.94 -4.25
C VAL A 63 -3.73 -12.03 -5.31
N ARG A 64 -4.08 -13.27 -4.90
CA ARG A 64 -4.15 -14.41 -5.83
C ARG A 64 -5.38 -14.39 -6.72
N LYS A 65 -6.51 -13.84 -6.25
CA LYS A 65 -7.80 -13.81 -6.99
C LYS A 65 -8.16 -12.43 -7.53
N GLY A 66 -7.21 -11.50 -7.57
CA GLY A 66 -7.36 -10.18 -8.17
C GLY A 66 -8.42 -9.30 -7.53
N ALA A 67 -8.72 -9.52 -6.24
CA ALA A 67 -9.74 -8.78 -5.47
C ALA A 67 -11.14 -8.80 -6.12
N ALA A 68 -11.46 -9.86 -6.86
CA ALA A 68 -12.74 -9.99 -7.56
C ALA A 68 -13.93 -9.81 -6.59
N GLY A 69 -14.85 -8.90 -6.96
CA GLY A 69 -16.04 -8.59 -6.17
C GLY A 69 -15.83 -7.69 -4.94
N LEU A 70 -14.60 -7.24 -4.66
CA LEU A 70 -14.27 -6.44 -3.47
C LEU A 70 -14.22 -4.93 -3.73
N LYS A 71 -14.33 -4.47 -4.97
CA LYS A 71 -14.23 -3.05 -5.31
C LYS A 71 -15.17 -2.17 -4.50
N ASP A 72 -16.44 -2.54 -4.42
CA ASP A 72 -17.45 -1.77 -3.70
C ASP A 72 -17.21 -1.78 -2.18
N ASP A 73 -16.67 -2.87 -1.63
CA ASP A 73 -16.31 -2.96 -0.22
C ASP A 73 -15.18 -2.00 0.14
N PHE A 74 -14.15 -1.90 -0.71
CA PHE A 74 -13.08 -0.92 -0.54
C PHE A 74 -13.58 0.52 -0.70
N ALA A 75 -14.44 0.79 -1.68
CA ALA A 75 -15.04 2.11 -1.86
C ALA A 75 -15.91 2.52 -0.65
N LYS A 76 -16.67 1.58 -0.09
CA LYS A 76 -17.46 1.80 1.13
C LYS A 76 -16.56 2.09 2.32
N ALA A 77 -15.53 1.28 2.54
CA ALA A 77 -14.58 1.48 3.63
C ALA A 77 -13.87 2.84 3.55
N ALA A 78 -13.56 3.30 2.33
CA ALA A 78 -12.99 4.62 2.09
C ALA A 78 -13.92 5.75 2.55
N LYS A 79 -15.21 5.67 2.21
CA LYS A 79 -16.22 6.64 2.69
C LYS A 79 -16.34 6.63 4.19
N GLU A 80 -16.32 5.46 4.81
CA GLU A 80 -16.45 5.31 6.26
C GLU A 80 -15.26 5.91 7.00
N VAL A 81 -14.03 5.66 6.54
CA VAL A 81 -12.83 6.22 7.19
C VAL A 81 -12.74 7.75 7.05
N VAL A 82 -13.19 8.29 5.93
CA VAL A 82 -13.31 9.76 5.75
C VAL A 82 -14.36 10.35 6.69
N ALA A 83 -15.52 9.71 6.82
CA ALA A 83 -16.55 10.13 7.75
C ALA A 83 -16.07 10.08 9.22
N MET A 84 -15.17 9.15 9.56
CA MET A 84 -14.52 9.12 10.86
C MET A 84 -13.59 10.31 11.08
N GLY A 85 -12.90 10.79 10.06
CA GLY A 85 -12.00 11.94 10.19
C GLY A 85 -10.73 11.91 9.36
N ALA A 86 -10.53 10.91 8.51
CA ALA A 86 -9.36 10.86 7.64
C ALA A 86 -9.41 11.98 6.58
N ASP A 87 -8.27 12.62 6.35
CA ASP A 87 -8.06 13.63 5.31
C ASP A 87 -7.28 13.07 4.11
N GLY A 88 -6.75 11.86 4.25
CA GLY A 88 -6.07 11.10 3.21
C GLY A 88 -6.13 9.61 3.53
N ILE A 89 -5.94 8.78 2.51
CA ILE A 89 -6.06 7.32 2.62
C ILE A 89 -4.82 6.62 2.06
N GLY A 90 -4.33 5.63 2.79
CA GLY A 90 -3.42 4.60 2.32
C GLY A 90 -4.05 3.21 2.42
N THR A 91 -3.34 2.19 1.95
CA THR A 91 -3.78 0.80 2.04
C THR A 91 -2.65 -0.11 2.49
N THR A 92 -2.97 -1.31 2.95
CA THR A 92 -1.99 -2.32 3.34
C THR A 92 -1.61 -3.28 2.19
N CYS A 93 -2.00 -3.02 0.96
CA CYS A 93 -1.71 -3.94 -0.14
C CYS A 93 -1.52 -3.21 -1.47
N GLY A 94 -0.35 -3.38 -2.08
CA GLY A 94 0.01 -2.68 -3.31
C GLY A 94 -0.79 -3.10 -4.54
N VAL A 95 -1.37 -4.30 -4.58
CA VAL A 95 -2.25 -4.72 -5.69
C VAL A 95 -3.61 -4.01 -5.68
N LEU A 96 -3.92 -3.26 -4.62
CA LEU A 96 -5.07 -2.36 -4.60
C LEU A 96 -4.91 -1.15 -5.54
N SER A 97 -3.77 -1.00 -6.19
CA SER A 97 -3.59 -0.07 -7.32
C SER A 97 -4.71 -0.19 -8.35
N LEU A 98 -5.22 -1.40 -8.55
CA LEU A 98 -6.33 -1.68 -9.46
C LEU A 98 -7.59 -0.84 -9.15
N PHE A 99 -7.78 -0.48 -7.88
CA PHE A 99 -8.93 0.29 -7.41
C PHE A 99 -8.60 1.76 -7.09
N GLN A 100 -7.44 2.27 -7.51
CA GLN A 100 -7.01 3.64 -7.21
C GLN A 100 -8.09 4.67 -7.50
N ASP A 101 -8.63 4.66 -8.71
CA ASP A 101 -9.63 5.64 -9.13
C ASP A 101 -10.97 5.44 -8.42
N ASP A 102 -11.39 4.19 -8.22
CA ASP A 102 -12.66 3.88 -7.54
C ASP A 102 -12.62 4.34 -6.08
N ILE A 103 -11.51 4.05 -5.38
CA ILE A 103 -11.33 4.46 -3.98
C ILE A 103 -11.23 5.98 -3.87
N ALA A 104 -10.42 6.63 -4.72
CA ALA A 104 -10.25 8.08 -4.71
C ALA A 104 -11.57 8.81 -5.00
N LYS A 105 -12.33 8.34 -5.98
CA LYS A 105 -13.65 8.89 -6.31
C LYS A 105 -14.64 8.74 -5.16
N ALA A 106 -14.65 7.58 -4.50
CA ALA A 106 -15.54 7.32 -3.37
C ALA A 106 -15.16 8.14 -2.14
N ALA A 107 -13.87 8.27 -1.86
CA ALA A 107 -13.35 8.98 -0.69
C ALA A 107 -13.49 10.50 -0.79
N GLY A 108 -13.28 11.09 -1.97
CA GLY A 108 -13.25 12.53 -2.16
C GLY A 108 -12.07 13.24 -1.48
N VAL A 109 -11.04 12.47 -1.05
CA VAL A 109 -9.78 12.94 -0.48
C VAL A 109 -8.61 12.28 -1.20
N PRO A 110 -7.37 12.75 -1.05
CA PRO A 110 -6.21 12.08 -1.63
C PRO A 110 -6.09 10.62 -1.19
N VAL A 111 -5.80 9.75 -2.14
CA VAL A 111 -5.63 8.31 -1.92
C VAL A 111 -4.31 7.84 -2.53
N ALA A 112 -3.50 7.16 -1.74
CA ALA A 112 -2.34 6.41 -2.19
C ALA A 112 -2.64 4.91 -1.98
N SER A 113 -3.24 4.27 -2.98
CA SER A 113 -3.67 2.87 -2.88
C SER A 113 -2.52 1.88 -2.92
N SER A 114 -1.35 2.27 -3.41
CA SER A 114 -0.25 1.36 -3.67
C SER A 114 1.09 2.09 -3.70
N SER A 115 2.13 1.43 -3.21
CA SER A 115 3.52 1.87 -3.41
C SER A 115 3.94 1.87 -4.88
N LEU A 116 3.25 1.14 -5.76
CA LEU A 116 3.47 1.21 -7.22
C LEU A 116 3.32 2.62 -7.77
N MET A 117 2.54 3.48 -7.13
CA MET A 117 2.40 4.90 -7.51
C MET A 117 3.72 5.67 -7.41
N GLN A 118 4.69 5.18 -6.66
CA GLN A 118 6.02 5.77 -6.57
C GLN A 118 6.87 5.54 -7.82
N VAL A 119 6.60 4.49 -8.60
CA VAL A 119 7.45 4.08 -9.73
C VAL A 119 7.64 5.21 -10.75
N PRO A 120 6.60 5.87 -11.28
CA PRO A 120 6.77 6.98 -12.22
C PRO A 120 7.56 8.16 -11.64
N TRP A 121 7.34 8.45 -10.36
CA TRP A 121 8.07 9.53 -9.70
C TRP A 121 9.54 9.17 -9.49
N VAL A 122 9.84 7.95 -9.06
CA VAL A 122 11.21 7.45 -8.91
C VAL A 122 11.92 7.47 -10.26
N ASP A 123 11.30 6.97 -11.33
CA ASP A 123 11.84 7.02 -12.69
C ASP A 123 12.26 8.44 -13.08
N SER A 124 11.43 9.43 -12.76
CA SER A 124 11.71 10.83 -13.09
C SER A 124 12.93 11.41 -12.38
N THR A 125 13.37 10.80 -11.28
CA THR A 125 14.53 11.24 -10.48
C THR A 125 15.84 10.57 -10.90
N LEU A 126 15.77 9.48 -11.66
CA LEU A 126 16.93 8.69 -12.03
C LEU A 126 17.66 9.25 -13.27
N PRO A 127 18.97 8.95 -13.42
CA PRO A 127 19.67 9.21 -14.68
C PRO A 127 18.98 8.56 -15.88
N PRO A 128 19.14 9.10 -17.10
CA PRO A 128 18.42 8.64 -18.30
C PRO A 128 18.63 7.16 -18.66
N ASP A 129 19.73 6.56 -18.24
CA ASP A 129 20.06 5.14 -18.45
C ASP A 129 19.59 4.22 -17.31
N LYS A 130 18.92 4.78 -16.32
CA LYS A 130 18.41 4.06 -15.14
C LYS A 130 16.90 4.16 -15.04
N ARG A 131 16.31 3.15 -14.42
CA ARG A 131 14.88 3.08 -14.12
C ARG A 131 14.62 2.37 -12.81
N ALA A 132 13.40 2.50 -12.30
CA ALA A 132 12.93 1.75 -11.16
C ALA A 132 12.71 0.27 -11.53
N GLY A 133 12.96 -0.61 -10.57
CA GLY A 133 12.48 -1.99 -10.58
C GLY A 133 11.51 -2.22 -9.42
N ILE A 134 10.76 -3.30 -9.48
CA ILE A 134 9.73 -3.64 -8.50
C ILE A 134 10.03 -4.99 -7.87
N ILE A 135 9.93 -5.07 -6.54
CA ILE A 135 9.83 -6.33 -5.82
C ILE A 135 8.40 -6.48 -5.32
N THR A 136 7.76 -7.58 -5.68
CA THR A 136 6.40 -7.93 -5.24
C THR A 136 6.40 -9.28 -4.54
N ILE A 137 5.34 -9.55 -3.80
CA ILE A 137 5.14 -10.86 -3.15
C ILE A 137 4.78 -11.97 -4.14
N SER A 138 4.13 -11.61 -5.25
CA SER A 138 3.71 -12.53 -6.31
C SER A 138 3.74 -11.83 -7.67
N LYS A 139 4.72 -12.17 -8.49
CA LYS A 139 4.86 -11.57 -9.83
C LYS A 139 3.64 -11.81 -10.70
N GLU A 140 3.09 -13.01 -10.66
CA GLU A 140 1.92 -13.39 -11.44
C GLU A 140 0.67 -12.62 -11.03
N SER A 141 0.58 -12.16 -9.78
CA SER A 141 -0.56 -11.41 -9.26
C SER A 141 -0.54 -9.93 -9.66
N VAL A 142 0.59 -9.41 -10.13
CA VAL A 142 0.70 -8.04 -10.66
C VAL A 142 0.52 -8.07 -12.16
N THR A 143 -0.71 -7.85 -12.58
CA THR A 143 -1.09 -7.87 -14.01
C THR A 143 -0.87 -6.50 -14.67
N PRO A 144 -0.90 -6.41 -16.01
CA PRO A 144 -0.87 -5.12 -16.71
C PRO A 144 -1.89 -4.10 -16.18
N ALA A 145 -3.10 -4.54 -15.82
CA ALA A 145 -4.14 -3.65 -15.30
C ALA A 145 -3.73 -2.97 -13.97
N HIS A 146 -3.00 -3.66 -13.09
CA HIS A 146 -2.49 -3.07 -11.85
C HIS A 146 -1.48 -1.96 -12.12
N LEU A 147 -0.61 -2.16 -13.11
CA LEU A 147 0.43 -1.20 -13.50
C LEU A 147 -0.18 0.01 -14.22
N GLU A 148 -1.04 -0.22 -15.20
CA GLU A 148 -1.71 0.83 -15.96
C GLU A 148 -2.56 1.75 -15.08
N ALA A 149 -3.24 1.18 -14.08
CA ALA A 149 -4.10 1.93 -13.16
C ALA A 149 -3.37 3.06 -12.44
N VAL A 150 -2.06 2.95 -12.27
CA VAL A 150 -1.22 3.93 -11.55
C VAL A 150 -0.05 4.47 -12.39
N GLY A 151 -0.13 4.31 -13.71
CA GLY A 151 0.79 4.92 -14.66
C GLY A 151 2.18 4.28 -14.70
N VAL A 152 2.32 3.01 -14.30
CA VAL A 152 3.58 2.26 -14.36
C VAL A 152 3.74 1.65 -15.75
N ALA A 153 4.90 1.84 -16.37
CA ALA A 153 5.21 1.25 -17.67
C ALA A 153 5.21 -0.28 -17.59
N LEU A 154 4.58 -0.94 -18.57
CA LEU A 154 4.38 -2.40 -18.56
C LEU A 154 5.69 -3.21 -18.69
N ASP A 155 6.74 -2.60 -19.21
CA ASP A 155 8.07 -3.19 -19.34
C ASP A 155 8.97 -2.92 -18.12
N THR A 156 8.44 -2.36 -17.04
CA THR A 156 9.17 -2.13 -15.80
C THR A 156 9.69 -3.46 -15.25
N PRO A 157 10.99 -3.58 -14.95
CA PRO A 157 11.54 -4.79 -14.35
C PRO A 157 10.83 -5.12 -13.03
N ILE A 158 10.38 -6.36 -12.90
CA ILE A 158 9.65 -6.84 -11.71
C ILE A 158 10.09 -8.25 -11.36
N VAL A 159 10.29 -8.49 -10.07
CA VAL A 159 10.56 -9.80 -9.50
C VAL A 159 9.61 -10.08 -8.34
N GLY A 160 9.21 -11.32 -8.19
CA GLY A 160 8.46 -11.79 -7.03
C GLY A 160 9.37 -12.47 -6.00
N THR A 161 8.85 -12.67 -4.80
CA THR A 161 9.51 -13.39 -3.70
C THR A 161 9.07 -14.84 -3.59
N GLU A 162 8.40 -15.39 -4.60
CA GLU A 162 7.83 -16.74 -4.61
C GLU A 162 8.87 -17.84 -4.45
N SER A 163 10.08 -17.62 -4.92
CA SER A 163 11.18 -18.57 -4.76
C SER A 163 11.82 -18.54 -3.37
N GLY A 164 11.41 -17.61 -2.52
CA GLY A 164 11.87 -17.52 -1.14
C GLY A 164 11.34 -18.62 -0.24
N LYS A 165 11.77 -18.60 1.02
CA LYS A 165 11.53 -19.69 1.98
C LYS A 165 10.28 -19.47 2.82
N THR A 166 9.87 -18.23 3.07
CA THR A 166 8.82 -17.95 4.07
C THR A 166 7.92 -16.75 3.73
N PHE A 167 8.44 -15.67 3.17
CA PHE A 167 7.69 -14.41 3.06
C PHE A 167 6.39 -14.59 2.27
N THR A 168 6.46 -15.07 1.04
CA THR A 168 5.28 -15.24 0.17
C THR A 168 4.25 -16.17 0.79
N THR A 169 4.66 -17.34 1.25
CA THR A 169 3.73 -18.33 1.80
C THR A 169 3.08 -17.86 3.09
N THR A 170 3.84 -17.27 4.02
CA THR A 170 3.27 -16.79 5.29
C THR A 170 2.24 -15.68 5.07
N VAL A 171 2.54 -14.71 4.22
CA VAL A 171 1.63 -13.59 3.98
C VAL A 171 0.40 -14.01 3.18
N LEU A 172 0.58 -14.79 2.10
CA LEU A 172 -0.53 -15.18 1.23
C LEU A 172 -1.43 -16.27 1.84
N ASP A 173 -0.88 -17.13 2.66
CA ASP A 173 -1.63 -18.16 3.38
C ASP A 173 -2.12 -17.68 4.77
N ASP A 174 -1.85 -16.42 5.11
CA ASP A 174 -2.23 -15.80 6.39
C ASP A 174 -1.74 -16.60 7.60
N GLY A 175 -0.47 -17.01 7.55
CA GLY A 175 0.15 -17.80 8.62
C GLY A 175 0.34 -17.01 9.90
N ASP A 176 0.26 -17.69 11.03
CA ASP A 176 0.37 -17.10 12.37
C ASP A 176 1.82 -16.92 12.86
N TYR A 177 2.78 -17.41 12.11
CA TYR A 177 4.20 -17.29 12.41
C TYR A 177 5.03 -16.89 11.18
N MET A 178 5.98 -15.98 11.39
CA MET A 178 6.97 -15.62 10.38
C MET A 178 8.36 -15.56 11.00
N ASP A 179 9.32 -16.25 10.38
CA ASP A 179 10.73 -16.02 10.63
C ASP A 179 11.17 -14.76 9.88
N PHE A 180 11.33 -13.66 10.61
CA PHE A 180 11.64 -12.36 10.01
C PHE A 180 13.03 -12.30 9.39
N GLU A 181 14.01 -13.06 9.89
CA GLU A 181 15.34 -13.15 9.29
C GLU A 181 15.28 -13.83 7.92
N LEU A 182 14.58 -14.94 7.84
CA LEU A 182 14.34 -15.62 6.55
C LEU A 182 13.49 -14.77 5.60
N ALA A 183 12.47 -14.08 6.09
CA ALA A 183 11.66 -13.19 5.28
C ALA A 183 12.48 -12.03 4.70
N ARG A 184 13.35 -11.42 5.52
CA ARG A 184 14.31 -10.41 5.04
C ARG A 184 15.21 -10.98 3.95
N ASP A 185 15.75 -12.16 4.17
CA ASP A 185 16.65 -12.80 3.22
C ASP A 185 15.94 -13.10 1.89
N ASP A 186 14.66 -13.50 1.91
CA ASP A 186 13.84 -13.69 0.72
C ASP A 186 13.77 -12.41 -0.13
N LEU A 187 13.56 -11.24 0.51
CA LEU A 187 13.52 -9.96 -0.21
C LEU A 187 14.89 -9.53 -0.72
N VAL A 188 15.94 -9.72 0.08
CA VAL A 188 17.32 -9.37 -0.31
C VAL A 188 17.75 -10.19 -1.52
N GLU A 189 17.49 -11.48 -1.52
CA GLU A 189 17.83 -12.36 -2.68
C GLU A 189 17.01 -11.98 -3.92
N ALA A 190 15.72 -11.67 -3.78
CA ALA A 190 14.90 -11.17 -4.88
C ALA A 190 15.50 -9.88 -5.47
N GLY A 191 15.91 -8.94 -4.61
CA GLY A 191 16.55 -7.69 -5.04
C GLY A 191 17.88 -7.90 -5.74
N ARG A 192 18.71 -8.80 -5.25
CA ARG A 192 19.98 -9.17 -5.91
C ARG A 192 19.75 -9.76 -7.29
N GLY A 193 18.78 -10.66 -7.42
CA GLY A 193 18.38 -11.23 -8.70
C GLY A 193 17.90 -10.16 -9.67
N LEU A 194 17.05 -9.25 -9.21
CA LEU A 194 16.51 -8.17 -10.02
C LEU A 194 17.62 -7.30 -10.62
N VAL A 195 18.56 -6.82 -9.82
CA VAL A 195 19.63 -5.94 -10.30
C VAL A 195 20.69 -6.68 -11.12
N SER A 196 20.84 -7.99 -10.92
CA SER A 196 21.72 -8.83 -11.73
C SER A 196 21.15 -9.06 -13.14
N GLU A 197 19.86 -9.33 -13.24
CA GLU A 197 19.16 -9.56 -14.52
C GLU A 197 18.87 -8.26 -15.27
N HIS A 198 18.70 -7.16 -14.53
CA HIS A 198 18.34 -5.84 -15.04
C HIS A 198 19.31 -4.76 -14.54
N PRO A 199 20.51 -4.64 -15.15
CA PRO A 199 21.52 -3.66 -14.74
C PRO A 199 21.06 -2.20 -14.86
N GLU A 200 20.00 -1.93 -15.61
CA GLU A 200 19.37 -0.62 -15.75
C GLU A 200 18.59 -0.21 -14.50
N VAL A 201 18.31 -1.14 -13.57
CA VAL A 201 17.61 -0.81 -12.32
C VAL A 201 18.53 0.01 -11.41
N GLY A 202 18.14 1.27 -11.17
CA GLY A 202 18.85 2.22 -10.32
C GLY A 202 18.18 2.46 -8.97
N ALA A 203 16.93 2.02 -8.81
CA ALA A 203 16.16 2.08 -7.56
C ALA A 203 15.13 0.96 -7.54
N ILE A 204 14.76 0.52 -6.36
CA ILE A 204 13.77 -0.54 -6.17
C ILE A 204 12.57 0.02 -5.40
N VAL A 205 11.37 -0.24 -5.91
CA VAL A 205 10.11 0.00 -5.22
C VAL A 205 9.60 -1.33 -4.67
N LEU A 206 9.34 -1.35 -3.37
CA LEU A 206 8.75 -2.50 -2.68
C LEU A 206 7.23 -2.39 -2.77
N GLU A 207 6.59 -3.31 -3.48
CA GLU A 207 5.14 -3.28 -3.70
C GLU A 207 4.36 -3.82 -2.50
N CYS A 208 4.83 -4.90 -1.89
CA CYS A 208 4.17 -5.51 -0.74
C CYS A 208 4.66 -4.90 0.58
N THR A 209 3.71 -4.67 1.48
CA THR A 209 4.00 -4.13 2.83
C THR A 209 4.55 -5.18 3.78
#